data_ccddc03696c57874849b48e802a79053
#
_entry.id   ccddc03696c57874849b48e802a79053
#
_cell.length_a   1.000
_cell.length_b   1.000
_cell.length_c   1.000
_cell.angle_alpha   90.00
_cell.angle_beta   90.00
_cell.angle_gamma   90.00
#
_symmetry.space_group_name_H-M   'P 1'
#
loop_
_entity.id
_entity.type
_entity.pdbx_description
1 polymer ?
#
loop_
_entity_poly.entity_id
_entity_poly.type
_entity_poly.pdbx_seq_one_letter_code
_entity_poly.pdbx_strand_id
1 'polypeptide(L)' 'MNDLAFPRKIDAPSTPAEGIPTYDVHDLISDGVQARLMLDGQCYFLRITRAGKLILTK' A
#
# COMPACT_ATOMS: atom_id res chain seq x y z
N MET A 1 10.05 6.27 -14.59
CA MET A 1 10.01 6.28 -14.23
C MET A 1 9.52 6.78 -13.34
N ASN A 2 8.95 6.74 -12.87
CA ASN A 2 8.51 7.21 -12.07
C ASN A 2 8.30 6.68 -10.91
N ASP A 3 8.99 6.09 -10.37
CA ASP A 3 8.93 5.57 -9.17
C ASP A 3 8.85 6.50 -8.11
N LEU A 4 9.04 7.71 -8.28
CA LEU A 4 9.01 8.67 -7.23
C LEU A 4 7.67 8.84 -6.64
N ALA A 5 6.65 8.58 -7.38
CA ALA A 5 5.31 8.82 -6.89
C ALA A 5 4.67 7.59 -6.32
N PHE A 6 5.27 6.44 -6.45
CA PHE A 6 4.65 5.22 -6.02
C PHE A 6 5.60 4.40 -5.19
N PRO A 7 5.10 3.58 -4.31
CA PRO A 7 5.96 2.72 -3.53
C PRO A 7 6.67 1.74 -4.42
N ARG A 8 7.83 1.34 -4.00
CA ARG A 8 8.59 0.41 -4.75
C ARG A 8 8.05 -0.98 -4.55
N LYS A 9 7.99 -1.74 -5.60
CA LYS A 9 7.57 -3.11 -5.48
C LYS A 9 8.64 -3.89 -4.74
N ILE A 10 8.25 -4.67 -3.77
CA ILE A 10 9.22 -5.43 -3.03
C ILE A 10 9.30 -6.84 -3.57
N ASP A 11 10.42 -7.45 -3.36
CA ASP A 11 10.65 -8.79 -3.77
C ASP A 11 10.06 -9.72 -2.77
N ALA A 12 8.88 -10.16 -2.97
CA ALA A 12 8.24 -11.07 -2.06
C ALA A 12 8.66 -12.45 -2.42
N PRO A 13 9.18 -13.18 -1.49
CA PRO A 13 9.69 -14.48 -1.80
C PRO A 13 8.65 -15.46 -2.21
N SER A 14 7.45 -15.18 -1.98
CA SER A 14 6.50 -16.19 -2.12
C SER A 14 5.58 -16.12 -3.23
N THR A 15 5.58 -15.15 -4.04
CA THR A 15 4.51 -15.10 -4.89
C THR A 15 4.69 -14.77 -6.22
N PRO A 16 5.73 -15.02 -6.79
CA PRO A 16 5.96 -14.56 -8.09
C PRO A 16 5.08 -15.13 -9.12
N ALA A 17 4.60 -16.27 -8.87
CA ALA A 17 3.86 -16.93 -9.92
C ALA A 17 2.56 -16.29 -10.23
N GLU A 18 2.06 -15.52 -9.35
CA GLU A 18 0.77 -14.95 -9.57
C GLU A 18 0.81 -13.64 -10.31
N GLY A 19 1.96 -13.09 -10.46
CA GLY A 19 2.05 -11.82 -11.14
C GLY A 19 1.39 -10.68 -10.44
N ILE A 20 1.12 -10.82 -9.18
CA ILE A 20 0.50 -9.76 -8.41
C ILE A 20 1.56 -8.87 -7.82
N PRO A 21 1.54 -7.58 -8.10
CA PRO A 21 2.51 -6.68 -7.51
C PRO A 21 2.35 -6.65 -6.01
N THR A 22 3.45 -6.61 -5.31
CA THR A 22 3.44 -6.63 -3.86
C THR A 22 4.15 -5.42 -3.31
N TYR A 23 3.50 -4.72 -2.40
CA TYR A 23 4.05 -3.50 -1.83
C TYR A 23 4.03 -3.60 -0.32
N ASP A 24 5.05 -3.02 0.31
CA ASP A 24 5.07 -2.94 1.75
C ASP A 24 4.22 -1.75 2.14
N VAL A 25 3.31 -1.96 3.05
CA VAL A 25 2.40 -0.89 3.43
C VAL A 25 3.15 0.26 4.08
N HIS A 26 4.30 0.01 4.65
CA HIS A 26 5.08 1.10 5.24
C HIS A 26 5.66 2.02 4.17
N ASP A 27 5.70 1.58 2.92
CA ASP A 27 6.08 2.47 1.85
C ASP A 27 4.93 3.38 1.47
N LEU A 28 3.71 2.96 1.72
CA LEU A 28 2.57 3.79 1.46
C LEU A 28 2.31 4.72 2.63
N ILE A 29 2.46 4.22 3.84
CA ILE A 29 2.22 5.00 5.02
C ILE A 29 3.57 5.31 5.62
N SER A 30 4.21 6.32 5.11
CA SER A 30 5.57 6.60 5.53
C SER A 30 5.61 7.34 6.85
N ASP A 31 4.53 7.95 7.25
CA ASP A 31 4.54 8.72 8.45
C ASP A 31 3.18 8.64 9.08
N GLY A 32 3.05 8.01 10.20
CA GLY A 32 1.76 7.86 10.85
C GLY A 32 1.16 6.51 10.59
N VAL A 33 -0.15 6.45 10.55
CA VAL A 33 -0.86 5.19 10.42
C VAL A 33 -1.89 5.18 9.31
N GLN A 34 -1.93 6.21 8.52
CA GLN A 34 -2.94 6.34 7.48
C GLN A 34 -2.36 6.80 6.17
N ALA A 35 -2.93 6.34 5.09
CA ALA A 35 -2.58 6.83 3.77
C ALA A 35 -3.85 7.00 2.96
N ARG A 36 -3.85 7.96 2.07
CA ARG A 36 -4.97 8.18 1.19
C ARG A 36 -4.68 7.47 -0.14
N LEU A 37 -5.62 6.71 -0.59
CA LEU A 37 -5.50 6.02 -1.86
C LEU A 37 -6.59 6.52 -2.80
N MET A 38 -6.22 6.70 -4.05
CA MET A 38 -7.19 7.21 -5.02
C MET A 38 -7.45 6.17 -6.08
N LEU A 39 -8.70 5.98 -6.38
CA LEU A 39 -9.10 5.09 -7.45
C LEU A 39 -10.16 5.80 -8.27
N ASP A 40 -9.80 6.14 -9.50
CA ASP A 40 -10.75 6.79 -10.40
C ASP A 40 -11.46 7.98 -9.79
N GLY A 41 -10.70 8.79 -9.10
CA GLY A 41 -11.27 9.99 -8.48
C GLY A 41 -11.90 9.76 -7.14
N GLN A 42 -11.99 8.52 -6.69
CA GLN A 42 -12.57 8.19 -5.40
C GLN A 42 -11.45 8.07 -4.37
N CYS A 43 -11.66 8.65 -3.24
CA CYS A 43 -10.66 8.66 -2.18
C CYS A 43 -10.93 7.57 -1.17
N TYR A 44 -9.92 6.78 -0.87
CA TYR A 44 -10.04 5.74 0.14
C TYR A 44 -8.95 5.95 1.18
N PHE A 45 -9.17 5.48 2.38
CA PHE A 45 -8.17 5.60 3.44
C PHE A 45 -7.73 4.23 3.90
N LEU A 46 -6.43 4.02 3.86
CA LEU A 46 -5.83 2.80 4.34
C LEU A 46 -5.25 3.08 5.71
N ARG A 47 -5.54 2.24 6.67
CA ARG A 47 -5.09 2.47 8.02
C ARG A 47 -4.50 1.21 8.64
N ILE A 48 -3.45 1.37 9.41
CA ILE A 48 -2.87 0.29 10.19
C ILE A 48 -3.43 0.38 11.60
N THR A 49 -4.02 -0.71 12.08
CA THR A 49 -4.56 -0.71 13.41
C THR A 49 -3.48 -1.06 14.41
N ARG A 50 -3.80 -0.89 15.69
CA ARG A 50 -2.88 -1.19 16.75
C ARG A 50 -2.53 -2.68 16.76
N ALA A 51 -3.41 -3.51 16.31
CA ALA A 51 -3.15 -4.92 16.26
C ALA A 51 -2.35 -5.34 15.04
N GLY A 52 -1.96 -4.39 14.23
CA GLY A 52 -1.16 -4.72 13.07
C GLY A 52 -1.97 -5.17 11.89
N LYS A 53 -3.21 -4.78 11.83
CA LYS A 53 -4.06 -5.15 10.70
C LYS A 53 -4.36 -3.94 9.86
N LEU A 54 -4.77 -4.18 8.62
CA LEU A 54 -5.11 -3.10 7.72
C LEU A 54 -6.60 -2.95 7.59
N ILE A 55 -7.05 -1.71 7.53
CA ILE A 55 -8.44 -1.39 7.29
C ILE A 55 -8.49 -0.44 6.12
N LEU A 56 -9.42 -0.67 5.22
CA LEU A 56 -9.62 0.22 4.09
C LEU A 56 -11.02 0.80 4.23
N THR A 57 -11.12 2.12 4.21
CA THR A 57 -12.41 2.78 4.31
C THR A 57 -12.55 3.81 3.22
N LYS A 58 -13.75 4.25 3.04
CA LYS A 58 -14.05 5.20 1.99
C LYS A 58 -14.50 6.53 2.51
#